data_f9c207e359dca4e68bc761f7fa90d507
#
_entry.id   f9c207e359dca4e68bc761f7fa90d507
#
_cell.length_a   1.000
_cell.length_b   1.000
_cell.length_c   1.000
_cell.angle_alpha   90.00
_cell.angle_beta   90.00
_cell.angle_gamma   90.00
#
_symmetry.space_group_name_H-M   'P 1'
#
loop_
_entity.id
_entity.type
_entity.pdbx_description
1 polymer ?
#
loop_
_entity_poly.entity_id
_entity_poly.type
_entity_poly.pdbx_seq_one_letter_code
_entity_poly.pdbx_strand_id
1 'polypeptide(L)'
;EYEDRFRREGRQRQDDAGRTLRPPPGADRRSRPRGGRRHQPAPGGGLGLAEEEAATLPAMGVRLPFIKEYLRGSNPRIASVDAMIKTTPPGTGSRLLRVREANPVHDACARRVELDGADAGLMVAGAFTEADLGVACYHSKVGAVELYLNHLIDGRDEYVVVDMTAGADSFASGLFTRFDMTFLVAEPTRRGVSVYRQYKQYARDFGVELRVVGNKVNEPEDLAFLRDEIGDDLLVTVGGSRWVRAMEKGCPAPFGELEEENRAALTRLQKCVDATYARRDWERYTRQMVHFHLKNAQSWGNERTGANLASQVDPDFVLDESGRKRIPGGLRHLLDQDAVTDAV
;
A
#
# COMPACT_ATOMS: atom_id res chain seq x y z
N GLU A 1 19.13 25.94 11.16
CA GLU A 1 20.42 25.24 11.48
C GLU A 1 20.39 23.76 11.00
N TYR A 2 19.24 23.09 11.06
CA TYR A 2 19.11 21.68 10.62
C TYR A 2 19.01 21.54 9.09
N GLU A 3 18.35 22.46 8.40
CA GLU A 3 18.25 22.47 6.92
C GLU A 3 19.55 22.82 6.20
N ASP A 4 20.36 23.68 6.79
CA ASP A 4 21.66 24.07 6.22
C ASP A 4 22.71 22.95 6.30
N ARG A 5 22.60 22.08 7.28
CA ARG A 5 23.48 20.90 7.40
C ARG A 5 23.18 19.86 6.31
N PHE A 6 21.90 19.64 6.00
CA PHE A 6 21.48 18.70 4.94
C PHE A 6 21.89 19.18 3.53
N ARG A 7 21.87 20.49 3.28
CA ARG A 7 22.31 21.06 2.00
C ARG A 7 23.82 20.98 1.79
N ARG A 8 24.61 21.02 2.84
CA ARG A 8 26.07 20.89 2.75
C ARG A 8 26.52 19.46 2.52
N GLU A 9 25.91 18.50 3.17
CA GLU A 9 26.23 17.08 2.98
C GLU A 9 25.77 16.54 1.60
N GLY A 10 24.68 17.07 1.05
CA GLY A 10 24.22 16.74 -0.30
C GLY A 10 25.15 17.24 -1.41
N ARG A 11 25.78 18.41 -1.25
CA ARG A 11 26.74 18.94 -2.22
C ARG A 11 28.06 18.19 -2.19
N GLN A 12 28.56 17.80 -1.02
CA GLN A 12 29.82 17.06 -0.89
C GLN A 12 29.77 15.67 -1.52
N ARG A 13 28.58 15.02 -1.56
CA ARG A 13 28.38 13.74 -2.23
C ARG A 13 28.25 13.82 -3.76
N GLN A 14 27.89 14.97 -4.31
CA GLN A 14 27.87 15.19 -5.76
C GLN A 14 29.25 15.45 -6.35
N ASP A 15 30.15 16.07 -5.58
CA ASP A 15 31.52 16.41 -6.05
C ASP A 15 32.44 15.18 -6.06
N ASP A 16 32.18 14.16 -5.22
CA ASP A 16 32.96 12.92 -5.20
C ASP A 16 32.56 11.91 -6.31
N ALA A 17 31.42 12.08 -6.95
CA ALA A 17 30.97 11.23 -8.06
C ALA A 17 31.58 11.59 -9.42
N GLY A 18 32.34 12.68 -9.51
CA GLY A 18 32.87 13.23 -10.76
C GLY A 18 34.26 12.74 -11.18
N ARG A 19 34.92 11.83 -10.45
CA ARG A 19 36.20 11.27 -10.88
C ARG A 19 36.04 10.06 -11.77
N THR A 20 35.91 10.30 -13.05
CA THR A 20 36.00 9.28 -14.11
C THR A 20 37.41 8.69 -14.17
N LEU A 21 37.54 7.43 -13.77
CA LEU A 21 38.70 6.61 -14.11
C LEU A 21 38.65 6.30 -15.63
N ARG A 22 39.62 6.85 -16.37
CA ARG A 22 39.86 6.48 -17.77
C ARG A 22 40.33 5.03 -17.85
N PRO A 23 39.70 4.17 -18.67
CA PRO A 23 40.23 2.84 -18.92
C PRO A 23 41.49 2.89 -19.78
N PRO A 24 42.40 1.91 -19.64
CA PRO A 24 43.61 1.84 -20.43
C PRO A 24 43.31 1.54 -21.92
N PRO A 25 44.13 2.00 -22.85
CA PRO A 25 43.93 1.75 -24.28
C PRO A 25 44.24 0.31 -24.62
N GLY A 26 43.25 -0.43 -25.19
CA GLY A 26 43.50 -1.75 -25.72
C GLY A 26 42.41 -2.82 -25.53
N ALA A 27 41.25 -2.50 -24.98
CA ALA A 27 40.17 -3.47 -24.83
C ALA A 27 39.28 -3.56 -26.09
N ASP A 28 39.29 -4.70 -26.70
CA ASP A 28 38.54 -5.09 -27.88
C ASP A 28 37.03 -4.84 -27.74
N ARG A 29 36.43 -4.17 -28.73
CA ARG A 29 34.99 -3.80 -28.78
C ARG A 29 34.12 -4.95 -29.27
N ARG A 30 34.28 -6.16 -28.79
CA ARG A 30 33.34 -7.25 -29.13
C ARG A 30 32.83 -7.96 -27.87
N SER A 31 31.50 -7.93 -27.72
CA SER A 31 30.68 -8.56 -26.67
C SER A 31 30.49 -7.79 -25.35
N ARG A 32 29.68 -6.73 -25.41
CA ARG A 32 28.87 -6.39 -24.23
C ARG A 32 27.68 -7.32 -24.22
N PRO A 33 27.46 -8.13 -23.17
CA PRO A 33 26.17 -8.78 -22.97
C PRO A 33 25.13 -7.70 -22.85
N ARG A 34 24.07 -7.76 -23.67
CA ARG A 34 22.86 -6.93 -23.52
C ARG A 34 22.42 -7.08 -22.08
N GLY A 35 22.41 -5.98 -21.36
CA GLY A 35 21.98 -5.92 -19.98
C GLY A 35 20.63 -6.62 -19.84
N GLY A 36 20.62 -7.73 -19.11
CA GLY A 36 19.41 -8.44 -18.78
C GLY A 36 18.49 -7.44 -18.08
N ARG A 37 17.31 -7.21 -18.65
CA ARG A 37 16.22 -6.51 -17.98
C ARG A 37 16.04 -7.24 -16.65
N ARG A 38 16.24 -6.60 -15.53
CA ARG A 38 15.75 -7.10 -14.26
C ARG A 38 14.23 -7.00 -14.36
N HIS A 39 13.60 -8.11 -14.80
CA HIS A 39 12.17 -8.26 -14.68
C HIS A 39 11.85 -8.16 -13.19
N GLN A 40 11.08 -7.15 -12.80
CA GLN A 40 10.36 -7.27 -11.53
C GLN A 40 9.46 -8.50 -11.68
N PRO A 41 9.47 -9.43 -10.72
CA PRO A 41 8.60 -10.59 -10.79
C PRO A 41 7.16 -10.11 -10.95
N ALA A 42 6.43 -10.72 -11.87
CA ALA A 42 5.03 -10.40 -12.09
C ALA A 42 4.26 -10.66 -10.78
N PRO A 43 3.36 -9.76 -10.36
CA PRO A 43 2.68 -9.83 -9.06
C PRO A 43 1.83 -11.10 -8.83
N GLY A 44 1.65 -11.94 -9.80
CA GLY A 44 0.90 -13.20 -9.68
C GLY A 44 1.75 -14.45 -9.48
N GLY A 45 3.08 -14.39 -9.61
CA GLY A 45 3.96 -15.57 -9.54
C GLY A 45 3.92 -16.29 -8.19
N GLY A 46 3.81 -15.54 -7.07
CA GLY A 46 3.66 -16.09 -5.72
C GLY A 46 2.29 -16.73 -5.46
N LEU A 47 1.30 -16.51 -6.32
CA LEU A 47 -0.05 -17.07 -6.25
C LEU A 47 -0.27 -18.21 -7.26
N GLY A 48 0.80 -18.72 -7.85
CA GLY A 48 0.73 -19.82 -8.81
C GLY A 48 0.24 -19.45 -10.21
N LEU A 49 0.08 -18.16 -10.52
CA LEU A 49 -0.25 -17.71 -11.87
C LEU A 49 0.96 -17.80 -12.79
N ALA A 50 0.76 -18.27 -14.02
CA ALA A 50 1.77 -18.21 -15.05
C ALA A 50 2.16 -16.75 -15.34
N GLU A 51 3.42 -16.50 -15.70
CA GLU A 51 3.93 -15.14 -16.00
C GLU A 51 3.10 -14.44 -17.08
N GLU A 52 2.67 -15.19 -18.11
CA GLU A 52 1.81 -14.69 -19.18
C GLU A 52 0.42 -14.28 -18.68
N GLU A 53 -0.16 -15.03 -17.77
CA GLU A 53 -1.44 -14.69 -17.13
C GLU A 53 -1.31 -13.47 -16.23
N ALA A 54 -0.25 -13.41 -15.43
CA ALA A 54 0.04 -12.28 -14.57
C ALA A 54 0.24 -10.97 -15.36
N ALA A 55 0.85 -11.06 -16.57
CA ALA A 55 1.03 -9.91 -17.47
C ALA A 55 -0.28 -9.38 -18.06
N THR A 56 -1.34 -10.20 -18.10
CA THR A 56 -2.67 -9.83 -18.62
C THR A 56 -3.62 -9.29 -17.55
N LEU A 57 -3.20 -9.23 -16.29
CA LEU A 57 -4.03 -8.71 -15.21
C LEU A 57 -4.42 -7.24 -15.46
N PRO A 58 -5.72 -6.90 -15.31
CA PRO A 58 -6.17 -5.53 -15.54
C PRO A 58 -5.61 -4.60 -14.46
N ALA A 59 -4.79 -3.64 -14.87
CA ALA A 59 -4.19 -2.68 -13.96
C ALA A 59 -5.22 -1.64 -13.47
N MET A 60 -5.38 -1.49 -12.17
CA MET A 60 -6.27 -0.50 -11.56
C MET A 60 -5.94 0.93 -11.99
N GLY A 61 -4.65 1.25 -12.13
CA GLY A 61 -4.20 2.57 -12.59
C GLY A 61 -4.73 2.93 -13.98
N VAL A 62 -4.79 1.96 -14.89
CA VAL A 62 -5.39 2.17 -16.24
C VAL A 62 -6.90 2.34 -16.17
N ARG A 63 -7.55 1.70 -15.22
CA ARG A 63 -9.00 1.77 -15.01
C ARG A 63 -9.44 2.92 -14.09
N LEU A 64 -8.52 3.76 -13.62
CA LEU A 64 -8.80 4.83 -12.67
C LEU A 64 -9.95 5.76 -13.08
N PRO A 65 -10.10 6.22 -14.34
CA PRO A 65 -11.25 7.03 -14.73
C PRO A 65 -12.60 6.31 -14.52
N PHE A 66 -12.66 5.04 -14.90
CA PHE A 66 -13.85 4.20 -14.68
C PHE A 66 -14.14 3.99 -13.18
N ILE A 67 -13.10 3.71 -12.37
CA ILE A 67 -13.22 3.55 -10.91
C ILE A 67 -13.78 4.84 -10.30
N LYS A 68 -13.24 6.00 -10.66
CA LYS A 68 -13.70 7.31 -10.18
C LYS A 68 -15.18 7.54 -10.52
N GLU A 69 -15.59 7.31 -11.77
CA GLU A 69 -16.98 7.51 -12.21
C GLU A 69 -17.94 6.61 -11.42
N TYR A 70 -17.55 5.35 -11.23
CA TYR A 70 -18.36 4.42 -10.45
C TYR A 70 -18.48 4.87 -8.99
N LEU A 71 -17.37 5.19 -8.32
CA LEU A 71 -17.32 5.55 -6.90
C LEU A 71 -17.98 6.91 -6.61
N ARG A 72 -17.87 7.87 -7.53
CA ARG A 72 -18.56 9.15 -7.43
C ARG A 72 -20.07 8.95 -7.24
N GLY A 73 -20.64 8.05 -8.00
CA GLY A 73 -22.10 7.82 -7.97
C GLY A 73 -22.89 9.10 -8.20
N SER A 74 -23.84 9.39 -7.31
CA SER A 74 -24.65 10.61 -7.31
C SER A 74 -24.22 11.63 -6.25
N ASN A 75 -22.96 11.55 -5.76
CA ASN A 75 -22.47 12.45 -4.72
C ASN A 75 -22.47 13.91 -5.22
N PRO A 76 -23.33 14.80 -4.66
CA PRO A 76 -23.47 16.17 -5.15
C PRO A 76 -22.27 17.07 -4.83
N ARG A 77 -21.39 16.62 -3.91
CA ARG A 77 -20.18 17.37 -3.54
C ARG A 77 -19.02 17.15 -4.51
N ILE A 78 -19.11 16.14 -5.38
CA ILE A 78 -18.10 15.83 -6.39
C ILE A 78 -18.63 16.21 -7.76
N ALA A 79 -18.28 17.40 -8.24
CA ALA A 79 -18.80 17.96 -9.48
C ALA A 79 -18.45 17.13 -10.71
N SER A 80 -17.21 16.61 -10.77
CA SER A 80 -16.74 15.77 -11.88
C SER A 80 -15.72 14.75 -11.40
N VAL A 81 -15.45 13.74 -12.22
CA VAL A 81 -14.39 12.73 -11.96
C VAL A 81 -12.99 13.34 -11.97
N ASP A 82 -12.78 14.41 -12.73
CA ASP A 82 -11.49 15.11 -12.80
C ASP A 82 -11.17 15.84 -11.51
N ALA A 83 -12.19 16.26 -10.76
CA ALA A 83 -12.03 16.81 -9.43
C ALA A 83 -11.73 15.76 -8.35
N MET A 84 -11.83 14.45 -8.64
CA MET A 84 -11.44 13.41 -7.68
C MET A 84 -9.94 13.17 -7.67
N ILE A 85 -9.36 13.16 -6.49
CA ILE A 85 -7.97 12.74 -6.27
C ILE A 85 -7.94 11.39 -5.53
N LYS A 86 -6.75 10.80 -5.39
CA LYS A 86 -6.55 9.49 -4.75
C LYS A 86 -7.11 9.39 -3.33
N THR A 87 -7.16 10.51 -2.62
CA THR A 87 -7.62 10.61 -1.23
C THR A 87 -9.09 11.05 -1.12
N THR A 88 -9.82 11.27 -2.22
CA THR A 88 -11.23 11.68 -2.17
C THR A 88 -12.04 10.70 -1.31
N PRO A 89 -12.64 11.17 -0.19
CA PRO A 89 -13.41 10.32 0.68
C PRO A 89 -14.82 10.07 0.11
N PRO A 90 -15.49 8.98 0.50
CA PRO A 90 -16.90 8.83 0.21
C PRO A 90 -17.73 9.85 0.98
N GLY A 91 -18.90 10.15 0.46
CA GLY A 91 -19.91 11.01 1.07
C GLY A 91 -21.31 10.57 0.67
N THR A 92 -22.32 11.32 1.07
CA THR A 92 -23.71 11.03 0.69
C THR A 92 -23.85 11.00 -0.83
N GLY A 93 -24.36 9.89 -1.37
CA GLY A 93 -24.48 9.63 -2.80
C GLY A 93 -23.29 8.93 -3.45
N SER A 94 -22.13 8.81 -2.78
CA SER A 94 -21.05 7.96 -3.24
C SER A 94 -21.45 6.49 -3.22
N ARG A 95 -20.88 5.71 -4.13
CA ARG A 95 -21.01 4.25 -4.10
C ARG A 95 -19.90 3.66 -3.25
N LEU A 96 -20.29 2.76 -2.36
CA LEU A 96 -19.37 1.94 -1.59
C LEU A 96 -19.27 0.56 -2.23
N LEU A 97 -18.15 -0.08 -2.04
CA LEU A 97 -17.84 -1.42 -2.51
C LEU A 97 -17.86 -2.38 -1.32
N ARG A 98 -18.26 -3.64 -1.55
CA ARG A 98 -18.16 -4.72 -0.58
C ARG A 98 -17.38 -5.88 -1.18
N VAL A 99 -16.56 -6.52 -0.36
CA VAL A 99 -15.63 -7.56 -0.83
C VAL A 99 -16.34 -8.67 -1.58
N ARG A 100 -17.48 -9.18 -1.04
CA ARG A 100 -18.22 -10.32 -1.62
C ARG A 100 -19.32 -9.93 -2.61
N GLU A 101 -19.63 -8.65 -2.72
CA GLU A 101 -20.66 -8.21 -3.64
C GLU A 101 -20.12 -8.03 -5.06
N ALA A 102 -20.82 -8.63 -6.03
CA ALA A 102 -20.52 -8.38 -7.43
C ALA A 102 -20.75 -6.90 -7.76
N ASN A 103 -19.76 -6.29 -8.37
CA ASN A 103 -19.83 -4.89 -8.78
C ASN A 103 -18.91 -4.64 -10.00
N PRO A 104 -19.24 -3.62 -10.82
CA PRO A 104 -18.50 -3.34 -12.04
C PRO A 104 -16.99 -3.07 -11.84
N VAL A 105 -16.56 -2.60 -10.67
CA VAL A 105 -15.13 -2.37 -10.39
C VAL A 105 -14.41 -3.71 -10.20
N HIS A 106 -15.00 -4.65 -9.47
CA HIS A 106 -14.44 -5.99 -9.32
C HIS A 106 -14.41 -6.72 -10.67
N ASP A 107 -15.50 -6.63 -11.47
CA ASP A 107 -15.57 -7.25 -12.80
C ASP A 107 -14.50 -6.71 -13.75
N ALA A 108 -14.19 -5.41 -13.65
CA ALA A 108 -13.20 -4.75 -14.52
C ALA A 108 -11.75 -4.88 -14.05
N CYS A 109 -11.50 -5.07 -12.75
CA CYS A 109 -10.18 -4.97 -12.14
C CYS A 109 -9.70 -6.22 -11.44
N ALA A 110 -10.60 -7.14 -11.02
CA ALA A 110 -10.23 -8.34 -10.31
C ALA A 110 -10.15 -9.55 -11.24
N ARG A 111 -9.12 -10.37 -11.07
CA ARG A 111 -9.04 -11.72 -11.59
C ARG A 111 -9.41 -12.69 -10.48
N ARG A 112 -10.40 -13.54 -10.69
CA ARG A 112 -10.66 -14.64 -9.75
C ARG A 112 -9.52 -15.64 -9.80
N VAL A 113 -9.02 -16.00 -8.65
CA VAL A 113 -8.00 -17.04 -8.45
C VAL A 113 -8.50 -18.02 -7.41
N GLU A 114 -8.28 -19.29 -7.65
CA GLU A 114 -8.57 -20.33 -6.66
C GLU A 114 -7.29 -20.59 -5.87
N LEU A 115 -7.35 -20.41 -4.56
CA LEU A 115 -6.23 -20.64 -3.65
C LEU A 115 -6.63 -21.77 -2.71
N ASP A 116 -6.18 -22.99 -3.02
CA ASP A 116 -6.40 -24.20 -2.20
C ASP A 116 -7.89 -24.39 -1.78
N GLY A 117 -8.79 -24.25 -2.77
CA GLY A 117 -10.24 -24.37 -2.57
C GLY A 117 -10.95 -23.12 -2.06
N ALA A 118 -10.23 -22.01 -1.89
CA ALA A 118 -10.81 -20.71 -1.55
C ALA A 118 -10.84 -19.77 -2.76
N ASP A 119 -11.98 -19.13 -2.98
CA ASP A 119 -12.12 -18.06 -3.99
C ASP A 119 -11.47 -16.77 -3.50
N ALA A 120 -10.56 -16.23 -4.30
CA ALA A 120 -9.95 -14.93 -4.05
C ALA A 120 -10.01 -14.03 -5.29
N GLY A 121 -10.10 -12.73 -5.08
CA GLY A 121 -9.96 -11.73 -6.12
C GLY A 121 -8.57 -11.11 -6.09
N LEU A 122 -7.80 -11.29 -7.16
CA LEU A 122 -6.50 -10.65 -7.32
C LEU A 122 -6.65 -9.36 -8.12
N MET A 123 -6.18 -8.25 -7.56
CA MET A 123 -6.14 -6.92 -8.19
C MET A 123 -4.71 -6.40 -8.19
N VAL A 124 -4.31 -5.71 -9.24
CA VAL A 124 -2.95 -5.14 -9.36
C VAL A 124 -3.01 -3.64 -9.60
N ALA A 125 -2.12 -2.90 -8.95
CA ALA A 125 -1.99 -1.45 -9.17
C ALA A 125 -1.57 -1.12 -10.61
N GLY A 126 -0.75 -1.96 -11.20
CA GLY A 126 -0.21 -1.88 -12.55
C GLY A 126 1.31 -1.74 -12.56
N ALA A 127 1.95 -2.39 -13.53
CA ALA A 127 3.37 -2.26 -13.77
C ALA A 127 3.72 -0.89 -14.39
N PHE A 128 4.97 -0.47 -14.26
CA PHE A 128 5.50 0.64 -15.04
C PHE A 128 5.66 0.23 -16.50
N THR A 129 5.14 1.05 -17.40
CA THR A 129 5.30 0.90 -18.84
C THR A 129 6.40 1.84 -19.36
N GLU A 130 6.85 1.67 -20.60
CA GLU A 130 7.79 2.62 -21.21
C GLU A 130 7.22 4.05 -21.27
N ALA A 131 5.91 4.19 -21.42
CA ALA A 131 5.22 5.49 -21.42
C ALA A 131 5.25 6.18 -20.05
N ASP A 132 5.48 5.45 -18.97
CA ASP A 132 5.56 6.00 -17.62
C ASP A 132 6.98 6.49 -17.27
N LEU A 133 7.99 6.16 -18.08
CA LEU A 133 9.39 6.50 -17.81
C LEU A 133 9.60 8.01 -17.90
N GLY A 134 10.00 8.61 -16.77
CA GLY A 134 10.26 10.06 -16.67
C GLY A 134 9.01 10.93 -16.55
N VAL A 135 7.79 10.35 -16.58
CA VAL A 135 6.53 11.09 -16.56
C VAL A 135 5.65 10.72 -15.36
N ALA A 136 5.58 9.43 -15.02
CA ALA A 136 4.74 8.96 -13.93
C ALA A 136 5.58 8.47 -12.74
N CYS A 137 5.20 8.87 -11.52
CA CYS A 137 5.77 8.30 -10.32
C CYS A 137 4.93 7.08 -9.86
N TYR A 138 5.53 6.21 -9.08
CA TYR A 138 4.87 5.04 -8.48
C TYR A 138 3.58 5.43 -7.73
N HIS A 139 3.59 6.56 -7.06
CA HIS A 139 2.46 7.09 -6.29
C HIS A 139 1.21 7.34 -7.14
N SER A 140 1.35 7.60 -8.44
CA SER A 140 0.18 7.79 -9.32
C SER A 140 -0.60 6.49 -9.54
N LYS A 141 0.07 5.35 -9.58
CA LYS A 141 -0.56 4.01 -9.76
C LYS A 141 -1.17 3.49 -8.47
N VAL A 142 -0.49 3.70 -7.33
CA VAL A 142 -1.01 3.37 -5.99
C VAL A 142 -2.26 4.20 -5.66
N GLY A 143 -2.42 5.37 -6.29
CA GLY A 143 -3.58 6.24 -6.10
C GLY A 143 -4.93 5.58 -6.42
N ALA A 144 -4.97 4.65 -7.38
CA ALA A 144 -6.18 3.88 -7.67
C ALA A 144 -6.54 2.91 -6.53
N VAL A 145 -5.53 2.29 -5.93
CA VAL A 145 -5.70 1.39 -4.78
C VAL A 145 -6.17 2.19 -3.56
N GLU A 146 -5.57 3.36 -3.29
CA GLU A 146 -5.97 4.23 -2.18
C GLU A 146 -7.43 4.68 -2.31
N LEU A 147 -7.84 5.13 -3.50
CA LEU A 147 -9.21 5.53 -3.76
C LEU A 147 -10.19 4.36 -3.61
N TYR A 148 -9.83 3.17 -4.10
CA TYR A 148 -10.61 1.95 -3.95
C TYR A 148 -10.81 1.59 -2.48
N LEU A 149 -9.74 1.55 -1.68
CA LEU A 149 -9.81 1.21 -0.25
C LEU A 149 -10.58 2.25 0.57
N ASN A 150 -10.56 3.53 0.18
CA ASN A 150 -11.37 4.56 0.82
C ASN A 150 -12.88 4.29 0.68
N HIS A 151 -13.29 3.53 -0.34
CA HIS A 151 -14.70 3.23 -0.62
C HIS A 151 -15.06 1.77 -0.36
N LEU A 152 -14.12 0.96 0.13
CA LEU A 152 -14.32 -0.45 0.39
C LEU A 152 -14.79 -0.68 1.82
N ILE A 153 -15.85 -1.47 1.97
CA ILE A 153 -16.33 -1.99 3.25
C ILE A 153 -16.15 -3.50 3.23
N ASP A 154 -15.40 -4.00 4.16
CA ASP A 154 -15.23 -5.42 4.41
C ASP A 154 -15.97 -5.82 5.70
N GLY A 155 -16.50 -7.00 5.72
CA GLY A 155 -17.23 -7.59 6.83
C GLY A 155 -16.40 -8.57 7.65
N ARG A 156 -17.03 -9.17 8.66
CA ARG A 156 -16.43 -10.28 9.41
C ARG A 156 -16.12 -11.43 8.45
N ASP A 157 -15.00 -12.10 8.64
CA ASP A 157 -14.54 -13.22 7.81
C ASP A 157 -14.28 -12.86 6.34
N GLU A 158 -14.06 -11.57 6.07
CA GLU A 158 -13.55 -11.04 4.81
C GLU A 158 -12.16 -10.47 5.01
N TYR A 159 -11.23 -10.82 4.12
CA TYR A 159 -9.83 -10.40 4.22
C TYR A 159 -9.44 -9.62 2.97
N VAL A 160 -8.84 -8.46 3.18
CA VAL A 160 -8.21 -7.65 2.13
C VAL A 160 -6.72 -7.60 2.43
N VAL A 161 -5.94 -8.31 1.64
CA VAL A 161 -4.48 -8.37 1.81
C VAL A 161 -3.84 -7.47 0.78
N VAL A 162 -3.06 -6.49 1.23
CA VAL A 162 -2.37 -5.54 0.35
C VAL A 162 -0.87 -5.74 0.48
N ASP A 163 -0.24 -6.21 -0.60
CA ASP A 163 1.21 -6.29 -0.69
C ASP A 163 1.77 -4.90 -1.04
N MET A 164 2.50 -4.32 -0.09
CA MET A 164 3.07 -2.99 -0.18
C MET A 164 4.56 -3.06 -0.50
N THR A 165 5.04 -2.11 -1.28
CA THR A 165 6.49 -1.95 -1.47
C THR A 165 7.20 -1.69 -0.15
N ALA A 166 8.39 -2.30 0.00
CA ALA A 166 9.24 -2.05 1.15
C ALA A 166 9.78 -0.60 1.16
N GLY A 167 9.94 -0.04 2.36
CA GLY A 167 10.57 1.25 2.55
C GLY A 167 9.61 2.36 2.97
N ALA A 168 10.18 3.54 3.26
CA ALA A 168 9.45 4.70 3.77
C ALA A 168 8.39 5.24 2.79
N ASP A 169 8.51 4.91 1.51
CA ASP A 169 7.59 5.36 0.46
C ASP A 169 6.15 4.87 0.67
N SER A 170 5.95 3.74 1.38
CA SER A 170 4.62 3.26 1.73
C SER A 170 3.84 4.21 2.65
N PHE A 171 4.54 5.09 3.39
CA PHE A 171 3.93 6.17 4.19
C PHE A 171 3.71 7.47 3.43
N ALA A 172 4.28 7.62 2.24
CA ALA A 172 4.11 8.84 1.44
C ALA A 172 2.66 9.06 0.95
N SER A 173 1.79 8.06 1.13
CA SER A 173 0.36 8.18 0.93
C SER A 173 -0.38 7.90 2.24
N GLY A 174 -1.61 8.38 2.40
CA GLY A 174 -2.47 8.06 3.53
C GLY A 174 -2.88 6.59 3.61
N LEU A 175 -2.45 5.77 2.66
CA LEU A 175 -2.83 4.37 2.51
C LEU A 175 -2.53 3.52 3.76
N PHE A 176 -1.41 3.77 4.44
CA PHE A 176 -1.02 3.02 5.64
C PHE A 176 -2.04 3.11 6.79
N THR A 177 -2.89 4.15 6.80
CA THR A 177 -3.97 4.30 7.80
C THR A 177 -5.25 3.57 7.41
N ARG A 178 -5.27 2.84 6.27
CA ARG A 178 -6.43 2.09 5.78
C ARG A 178 -6.48 0.65 6.24
N PHE A 179 -5.48 0.20 6.99
CA PHE A 179 -5.34 -1.19 7.41
C PHE A 179 -5.70 -1.35 8.89
N ASP A 180 -6.38 -2.43 9.23
CA ASP A 180 -6.61 -2.84 10.62
C ASP A 180 -5.31 -3.31 11.26
N MET A 181 -4.44 -3.92 10.45
CA MET A 181 -3.14 -4.44 10.87
C MET A 181 -2.12 -4.25 9.75
N THR A 182 -0.94 -3.76 10.12
CA THR A 182 0.22 -3.71 9.23
C THR A 182 1.27 -4.70 9.71
N PHE A 183 1.70 -5.60 8.85
CA PHE A 183 2.84 -6.48 9.09
C PHE A 183 4.06 -5.97 8.34
N LEU A 184 5.07 -5.55 9.09
CA LEU A 184 6.38 -5.24 8.52
C LEU A 184 7.20 -6.52 8.45
N VAL A 185 7.57 -6.93 7.24
CA VAL A 185 8.42 -8.10 7.02
C VAL A 185 9.88 -7.68 7.08
N ALA A 186 10.63 -8.20 8.04
CA ALA A 186 12.03 -7.84 8.30
C ALA A 186 12.94 -9.07 8.25
N GLU A 187 14.04 -8.98 7.51
CA GLU A 187 15.12 -9.96 7.59
C GLU A 187 16.03 -9.68 8.80
N PRO A 188 16.74 -10.69 9.36
CA PRO A 188 17.62 -10.53 10.51
C PRO A 188 18.94 -9.82 10.15
N THR A 189 18.82 -8.60 9.64
CA THR A 189 19.94 -7.75 9.24
C THR A 189 19.68 -6.30 9.67
N ARG A 190 20.73 -5.54 9.90
CA ARG A 190 20.62 -4.10 10.24
C ARG A 190 19.80 -3.34 9.19
N ARG A 191 19.94 -3.69 7.92
CA ARG A 191 19.16 -3.09 6.83
C ARG A 191 17.69 -3.52 6.90
N GLY A 192 17.41 -4.80 7.17
CA GLY A 192 16.07 -5.34 7.29
C GLY A 192 15.25 -4.68 8.41
N VAL A 193 15.90 -4.35 9.54
CA VAL A 193 15.24 -3.71 10.68
C VAL A 193 15.30 -2.17 10.68
N SER A 194 16.09 -1.57 9.79
CA SER A 194 16.29 -0.11 9.78
C SER A 194 15.01 0.68 9.57
N VAL A 195 14.09 0.15 8.79
CA VAL A 195 12.81 0.79 8.47
C VAL A 195 11.80 0.68 9.62
N TYR A 196 11.94 -0.35 10.48
CA TYR A 196 11.01 -0.60 11.59
C TYR A 196 10.87 0.58 12.55
N ARG A 197 11.98 1.21 12.94
CA ARG A 197 11.94 2.33 13.91
C ARG A 197 11.13 3.50 13.38
N GLN A 198 11.26 3.81 12.09
CA GLN A 198 10.50 4.86 11.43
C GLN A 198 9.02 4.49 11.32
N TYR A 199 8.72 3.24 10.95
CA TYR A 199 7.35 2.73 10.90
C TYR A 199 6.68 2.77 12.27
N LYS A 200 7.38 2.36 13.32
CA LYS A 200 6.86 2.39 14.70
C LYS A 200 6.45 3.78 15.14
N GLN A 201 7.24 4.80 14.77
CA GLN A 201 6.89 6.19 15.09
C GLN A 201 5.59 6.61 14.40
N TYR A 202 5.50 6.42 13.09
CA TYR A 202 4.29 6.77 12.33
C TYR A 202 3.07 5.96 12.77
N ALA A 203 3.25 4.68 13.05
CA ALA A 203 2.17 3.84 13.56
C ALA A 203 1.58 4.39 14.86
N ARG A 204 2.42 4.87 15.79
CA ARG A 204 1.99 5.53 17.03
C ARG A 204 1.22 6.82 16.77
N ASP A 205 1.76 7.70 15.93
CA ASP A 205 1.20 9.03 15.66
C ASP A 205 -0.19 8.94 15.04
N PHE A 206 -0.44 7.90 14.25
CA PHE A 206 -1.72 7.67 13.59
C PHE A 206 -2.56 6.53 14.21
N GLY A 207 -2.12 5.93 15.30
CA GLY A 207 -2.84 4.84 15.97
C GLY A 207 -3.01 3.60 15.08
N VAL A 208 -2.03 3.30 14.22
CA VAL A 208 -2.03 2.12 13.33
C VAL A 208 -1.44 0.94 14.09
N GLU A 209 -2.11 -0.21 14.04
CA GLU A 209 -1.60 -1.45 14.60
C GLU A 209 -0.46 -1.99 13.71
N LEU A 210 0.73 -2.10 14.31
CA LEU A 210 1.94 -2.60 13.64
C LEU A 210 2.48 -3.82 14.36
N ARG A 211 2.79 -4.87 13.59
CA ARG A 211 3.56 -6.03 14.07
C ARG A 211 4.66 -6.37 13.07
N VAL A 212 5.68 -7.06 13.52
CA VAL A 212 6.80 -7.47 12.68
C VAL A 212 6.77 -8.98 12.48
N VAL A 213 7.03 -9.38 11.25
CA VAL A 213 7.27 -10.77 10.83
C VAL A 213 8.76 -10.90 10.51
N GLY A 214 9.50 -11.67 11.28
CA GLY A 214 10.88 -12.02 10.96
C GLY A 214 10.89 -13.01 9.78
N ASN A 215 11.55 -12.64 8.69
CA ASN A 215 11.65 -13.47 7.49
C ASN A 215 13.05 -14.03 7.30
N LYS A 216 13.16 -15.26 6.78
CA LYS A 216 14.41 -15.97 6.56
C LYS A 216 15.21 -16.18 7.87
N VAL A 217 14.52 -16.41 8.97
CA VAL A 217 15.11 -16.74 10.26
C VAL A 217 15.44 -18.22 10.27
N ASN A 218 16.71 -18.55 10.12
CA ASN A 218 17.14 -19.94 10.00
C ASN A 218 17.96 -20.41 11.22
N GLU A 219 18.63 -19.48 11.90
CA GLU A 219 19.51 -19.78 13.02
C GLU A 219 19.02 -19.11 14.32
N PRO A 220 19.37 -19.65 15.49
CA PRO A 220 19.02 -19.04 16.77
C PRO A 220 19.51 -17.60 16.93
N GLU A 221 20.66 -17.28 16.36
CA GLU A 221 21.27 -15.95 16.36
C GLU A 221 20.43 -14.93 15.59
N ASP A 222 19.80 -15.35 14.49
CA ASP A 222 18.86 -14.51 13.71
C ASP A 222 17.68 -14.09 14.58
N LEU A 223 17.11 -15.06 15.31
CA LEU A 223 16.00 -14.81 16.23
C LEU A 223 16.40 -13.89 17.38
N ALA A 224 17.59 -14.13 17.96
CA ALA A 224 18.11 -13.30 19.03
C ALA A 224 18.30 -11.85 18.58
N PHE A 225 18.89 -11.65 17.39
CA PHE A 225 19.05 -10.32 16.78
C PHE A 225 17.70 -9.60 16.58
N LEU A 226 16.70 -10.27 16.00
CA LEU A 226 15.40 -9.66 15.78
C LEU A 226 14.69 -9.32 17.10
N ARG A 227 14.81 -10.17 18.13
CA ARG A 227 14.24 -9.90 19.46
C ARG A 227 14.89 -8.70 20.14
N ASP A 228 16.19 -8.54 20.01
CA ASP A 228 16.91 -7.38 20.55
C ASP A 228 16.52 -6.07 19.86
N GLU A 229 16.41 -6.07 18.54
CA GLU A 229 16.11 -4.87 17.74
C GLU A 229 14.63 -4.47 17.74
N ILE A 230 13.71 -5.42 17.85
CA ILE A 230 12.26 -5.22 17.63
C ILE A 230 11.47 -5.35 18.94
N GLY A 231 11.87 -6.26 19.81
CA GLY A 231 11.18 -6.52 21.08
C GLY A 231 9.80 -7.14 20.89
N ASP A 232 8.80 -6.66 21.64
CA ASP A 232 7.45 -7.22 21.72
C ASP A 232 6.63 -7.07 20.43
N ASP A 233 7.06 -6.23 19.49
CA ASP A 233 6.40 -6.09 18.20
C ASP A 233 6.73 -7.24 17.24
N LEU A 234 7.76 -8.07 17.53
CA LEU A 234 8.06 -9.29 16.79
C LEU A 234 6.98 -10.34 17.07
N LEU A 235 6.05 -10.50 16.15
CA LEU A 235 4.90 -11.39 16.33
C LEU A 235 5.24 -12.85 16.04
N VAL A 236 5.88 -13.09 14.91
CA VAL A 236 6.27 -14.44 14.42
C VAL A 236 7.56 -14.35 13.63
N THR A 237 8.16 -15.52 13.41
CA THR A 237 9.26 -15.69 12.46
C THR A 237 8.91 -16.79 11.47
N VAL A 238 9.38 -16.64 10.24
CA VAL A 238 9.29 -17.63 9.17
C VAL A 238 10.72 -17.96 8.69
N GLY A 239 10.97 -19.23 8.52
CA GLY A 239 12.24 -19.73 7.99
C GLY A 239 12.25 -19.77 6.46
N GLY A 240 13.36 -20.26 5.92
CA GLY A 240 13.44 -20.55 4.48
C GLY A 240 12.47 -21.65 4.09
N SER A 241 11.62 -21.40 3.08
CA SER A 241 10.62 -22.33 2.62
C SER A 241 10.99 -22.98 1.28
N ARG A 242 10.95 -24.31 1.26
CA ARG A 242 11.07 -25.08 0.01
C ARG A 242 9.78 -24.98 -0.80
N TRP A 243 8.65 -24.93 -0.14
CA TRP A 243 7.34 -24.75 -0.76
C TRP A 243 7.27 -23.42 -1.53
N VAL A 244 7.59 -22.30 -0.87
CA VAL A 244 7.64 -20.97 -1.53
C VAL A 244 8.60 -20.98 -2.71
N ARG A 245 9.78 -21.58 -2.55
CA ARG A 245 10.77 -21.67 -3.64
C ARG A 245 10.28 -22.52 -4.81
N ALA A 246 9.49 -23.56 -4.57
CA ALA A 246 8.86 -24.37 -5.63
C ALA A 246 7.81 -23.53 -6.38
N MET A 247 6.93 -22.81 -5.65
CA MET A 247 5.94 -21.90 -6.24
C MET A 247 6.61 -20.84 -7.14
N GLU A 248 7.68 -20.21 -6.67
CA GLU A 248 8.44 -19.20 -7.43
C GLU A 248 9.09 -19.77 -8.71
N LYS A 249 9.31 -21.08 -8.77
CA LYS A 249 9.82 -21.79 -9.96
C LYS A 249 8.71 -22.29 -10.90
N GLY A 250 7.45 -21.96 -10.62
CA GLY A 250 6.31 -22.44 -11.38
C GLY A 250 5.97 -23.91 -11.13
N CYS A 251 6.40 -24.46 -10.00
CA CYS A 251 6.05 -25.82 -9.56
C CYS A 251 5.02 -25.73 -8.42
N PRO A 252 3.72 -25.60 -8.74
CA PRO A 252 2.69 -25.47 -7.73
C PRO A 252 2.61 -26.72 -6.86
N ALA A 253 2.46 -26.52 -5.56
CA ALA A 253 2.28 -27.57 -4.58
C ALA A 253 1.13 -27.20 -3.64
N PRO A 254 0.37 -28.18 -3.14
CA PRO A 254 -0.72 -27.94 -2.19
C PRO A 254 -0.23 -27.16 -0.96
N PHE A 255 -1.05 -26.27 -0.42
CA PHE A 255 -0.69 -25.48 0.76
C PHE A 255 -0.38 -26.34 1.99
N GLY A 256 -0.98 -27.53 2.07
CA GLY A 256 -0.68 -28.51 3.11
C GLY A 256 0.78 -28.98 3.16
N GLU A 257 1.55 -28.80 2.08
CA GLU A 257 2.98 -29.12 2.00
C GLU A 257 3.89 -28.00 2.50
N LEU A 258 3.33 -26.82 2.82
CA LEU A 258 4.09 -25.75 3.47
C LEU A 258 4.61 -26.26 4.82
N GLU A 259 5.85 -25.94 5.14
CA GLU A 259 6.48 -26.33 6.40
C GLU A 259 5.58 -25.99 7.60
N GLU A 260 5.46 -26.93 8.54
CA GLU A 260 4.53 -26.81 9.67
C GLU A 260 4.77 -25.54 10.50
N GLU A 261 6.02 -25.19 10.74
CA GLU A 261 6.39 -23.96 11.46
C GLU A 261 5.93 -22.69 10.74
N ASN A 262 6.12 -22.64 9.42
CA ASN A 262 5.67 -21.52 8.61
C ASN A 262 4.13 -21.44 8.57
N ARG A 263 3.45 -22.58 8.49
CA ARG A 263 1.98 -22.64 8.54
C ARG A 263 1.44 -22.20 9.90
N ALA A 264 2.08 -22.60 11.00
CA ALA A 264 1.74 -22.15 12.33
C ALA A 264 1.95 -20.63 12.49
N ALA A 265 3.01 -20.07 11.90
CA ALA A 265 3.23 -18.63 11.87
C ALA A 265 2.09 -17.91 11.13
N LEU A 266 1.69 -18.37 9.93
CA LEU A 266 0.56 -17.79 9.17
C LEU A 266 -0.75 -17.86 9.95
N THR A 267 -1.03 -18.97 10.63
CA THR A 267 -2.19 -19.11 11.50
C THR A 267 -2.19 -18.07 12.64
N ARG A 268 -1.02 -17.78 13.19
CA ARG A 268 -0.88 -16.74 14.22
C ARG A 268 -1.10 -15.33 13.67
N LEU A 269 -0.64 -15.04 12.43
CA LEU A 269 -0.94 -13.80 11.74
C LEU A 269 -2.45 -13.62 11.56
N GLN A 270 -3.13 -14.64 11.06
CA GLN A 270 -4.59 -14.62 10.88
C GLN A 270 -5.30 -14.32 12.19
N LYS A 271 -5.00 -15.05 13.28
CA LYS A 271 -5.58 -14.78 14.60
C LYS A 271 -5.35 -13.36 15.10
N CYS A 272 -4.19 -12.78 14.77
CA CYS A 272 -3.88 -11.40 15.11
C CYS A 272 -4.80 -10.43 14.37
N VAL A 273 -5.03 -10.64 13.07
CA VAL A 273 -5.96 -9.86 12.26
C VAL A 273 -7.39 -10.00 12.77
N ASP A 274 -7.86 -11.22 13.02
CA ASP A 274 -9.21 -11.48 13.53
C ASP A 274 -9.49 -10.74 14.84
N ALA A 275 -8.47 -10.66 15.71
CA ALA A 275 -8.58 -9.93 16.96
C ALA A 275 -8.68 -8.40 16.78
N THR A 276 -8.18 -7.84 15.68
CA THR A 276 -8.28 -6.40 15.41
C THR A 276 -9.64 -6.00 14.90
N TYR A 277 -10.33 -6.86 14.16
CA TYR A 277 -11.66 -6.57 13.62
C TYR A 277 -12.66 -6.13 14.70
N ALA A 278 -12.68 -6.81 15.83
CA ALA A 278 -13.58 -6.49 16.95
C ALA A 278 -13.30 -5.10 17.59
N ARG A 279 -12.12 -4.51 17.31
CA ARG A 279 -11.67 -3.22 17.86
C ARG A 279 -11.64 -2.13 16.81
N ARG A 280 -12.19 -2.38 15.61
CA ARG A 280 -12.18 -1.43 14.51
C ARG A 280 -12.92 -0.14 14.88
N ASP A 281 -12.24 0.98 14.76
CA ASP A 281 -12.78 2.32 14.99
C ASP A 281 -13.05 3.01 13.65
N TRP A 282 -14.28 2.83 13.15
CA TRP A 282 -14.72 3.42 11.89
C TRP A 282 -14.70 4.96 11.89
N GLU A 283 -14.93 5.57 13.05
CA GLU A 283 -14.90 7.02 13.17
C GLU A 283 -13.47 7.55 13.04
N ARG A 284 -12.49 6.93 13.72
CA ARG A 284 -11.08 7.24 13.56
C ARG A 284 -10.64 7.01 12.11
N TYR A 285 -11.03 5.89 11.51
CA TYR A 285 -10.73 5.56 10.12
C TYR A 285 -11.22 6.65 9.17
N THR A 286 -12.47 7.11 9.33
CA THR A 286 -13.05 8.18 8.51
C THR A 286 -12.34 9.50 8.74
N ARG A 287 -12.06 9.88 10.00
CA ARG A 287 -11.31 11.11 10.33
C ARG A 287 -9.92 11.13 9.68
N GLN A 288 -9.19 10.03 9.74
CA GLN A 288 -7.86 9.94 9.10
C GLN A 288 -7.95 10.06 7.57
N MET A 289 -8.97 9.46 6.96
CA MET A 289 -9.23 9.59 5.53
C MET A 289 -9.44 11.04 5.13
N VAL A 290 -10.30 11.75 5.86
CA VAL A 290 -10.59 13.17 5.64
C VAL A 290 -9.33 14.02 5.89
N HIS A 291 -8.60 13.78 6.97
CA HIS A 291 -7.34 14.48 7.26
C HIS A 291 -6.35 14.40 6.08
N PHE A 292 -6.11 13.19 5.54
CA PHE A 292 -5.21 13.04 4.40
C PHE A 292 -5.79 13.64 3.11
N HIS A 293 -7.11 13.67 2.96
CA HIS A 293 -7.72 14.35 1.83
C HIS A 293 -7.49 15.85 1.88
N LEU A 294 -7.74 16.50 3.01
CA LEU A 294 -7.52 17.92 3.21
C LEU A 294 -6.04 18.29 3.02
N LYS A 295 -5.14 17.51 3.62
CA LYS A 295 -3.70 17.72 3.45
C LYS A 295 -3.26 17.61 1.97
N ASN A 296 -3.78 16.65 1.20
CA ASN A 296 -3.49 16.54 -0.23
C ASN A 296 -4.16 17.65 -1.04
N ALA A 297 -5.38 18.08 -0.65
CA ALA A 297 -6.08 19.19 -1.27
C ALA A 297 -5.23 20.48 -1.23
N GLN A 298 -4.75 20.85 -0.04
CA GLN A 298 -3.92 22.04 0.16
C GLN A 298 -2.54 21.92 -0.52
N SER A 299 -1.89 20.78 -0.40
CA SER A 299 -0.51 20.61 -0.85
C SER A 299 -0.37 20.63 -2.39
N TRP A 300 -1.35 20.10 -3.14
CA TRP A 300 -1.26 20.01 -4.62
C TRP A 300 -2.61 19.84 -5.33
N GLY A 301 -3.62 19.30 -4.60
CA GLY A 301 -4.86 18.86 -5.23
C GLY A 301 -5.70 20.01 -5.78
N ASN A 302 -5.84 21.08 -5.01
CA ASN A 302 -6.62 22.27 -5.41
C ASN A 302 -6.00 22.94 -6.66
N GLU A 303 -4.70 23.10 -6.69
CA GLU A 303 -3.99 23.66 -7.84
C GLU A 303 -4.16 22.77 -9.08
N ARG A 304 -3.94 21.47 -8.93
CA ARG A 304 -4.04 20.52 -10.04
C ARG A 304 -5.44 20.42 -10.65
N THR A 305 -6.49 20.49 -9.82
CA THR A 305 -7.89 20.30 -10.26
C THR A 305 -8.61 21.60 -10.56
N GLY A 306 -8.09 22.73 -10.13
CA GLY A 306 -8.76 24.02 -10.19
C GLY A 306 -10.02 24.10 -9.31
N ALA A 307 -10.16 23.20 -8.33
CA ALA A 307 -11.32 23.07 -7.47
C ALA A 307 -10.94 23.10 -5.99
N ASN A 308 -11.81 23.62 -5.14
CA ASN A 308 -11.66 23.50 -3.69
C ASN A 308 -12.08 22.07 -3.26
N LEU A 309 -11.12 21.19 -3.09
CA LEU A 309 -11.37 19.79 -2.74
C LEU A 309 -11.88 19.60 -1.31
N ALA A 310 -11.66 20.54 -0.40
CA ALA A 310 -12.22 20.49 0.94
C ALA A 310 -13.76 20.46 0.92
N SER A 311 -14.37 21.07 -0.08
CA SER A 311 -15.83 21.05 -0.28
C SER A 311 -16.39 19.65 -0.60
N GLN A 312 -15.56 18.71 -1.02
CA GLN A 312 -15.94 17.31 -1.29
C GLN A 312 -16.23 16.53 -0.01
N VAL A 313 -15.66 16.95 1.13
CA VAL A 313 -15.90 16.31 2.42
C VAL A 313 -17.35 16.52 2.85
N ASP A 314 -18.04 15.43 3.13
CA ASP A 314 -19.35 15.45 3.74
C ASP A 314 -19.20 15.47 5.28
N PRO A 315 -19.51 16.59 5.94
CA PRO A 315 -19.25 16.75 7.38
C PRO A 315 -20.09 15.83 8.27
N ASP A 316 -21.15 15.27 7.72
CA ASP A 316 -22.10 14.41 8.43
C ASP A 316 -21.90 12.91 8.10
N PHE A 317 -20.94 12.58 7.25
CA PHE A 317 -20.74 11.22 6.77
C PHE A 317 -19.62 10.52 7.53
N VAL A 318 -19.93 9.41 8.17
CA VAL A 318 -18.97 8.50 8.81
C VAL A 318 -19.21 7.10 8.30
N LEU A 319 -18.15 6.38 7.95
CA LEU A 319 -18.24 4.97 7.59
C LEU A 319 -18.57 4.10 8.82
N ASP A 320 -19.28 3.02 8.59
CA ASP A 320 -19.52 1.94 9.55
C ASP A 320 -19.67 0.59 8.82
N GLU A 321 -19.96 -0.48 9.54
CA GLU A 321 -20.16 -1.83 8.98
C GLU A 321 -21.33 -1.89 7.99
N SER A 322 -22.33 -1.05 8.14
CA SER A 322 -23.48 -0.97 7.21
C SER A 322 -23.14 -0.21 5.93
N GLY A 323 -22.00 0.48 5.91
CA GLY A 323 -21.50 1.34 4.88
C GLY A 323 -21.44 2.80 5.29
N ARG A 324 -22.47 3.33 5.92
CA ARG A 324 -22.49 4.74 6.36
C ARG A 324 -23.30 4.94 7.62
N LYS A 325 -22.80 5.78 8.49
CA LYS A 325 -23.51 6.33 9.63
C LYS A 325 -23.56 7.84 9.48
N ARG A 326 -24.73 8.43 9.60
CA ARG A 326 -24.86 9.88 9.63
C ARG A 326 -24.67 10.38 11.05
N ILE A 327 -23.64 11.21 11.26
CA ILE A 327 -23.37 11.89 12.53
C ILE A 327 -23.37 13.39 12.25
N PRO A 328 -24.42 14.14 12.58
CA PRO A 328 -24.49 15.56 12.30
C PRO A 328 -23.27 16.32 12.82
N GLY A 329 -22.52 16.96 11.93
CA GLY A 329 -21.30 17.70 12.26
C GLY A 329 -20.12 16.86 12.76
N GLY A 330 -20.15 15.52 12.61
CA GLY A 330 -19.13 14.63 13.15
C GLY A 330 -17.71 14.91 12.66
N LEU A 331 -17.58 15.45 11.44
CA LEU A 331 -16.28 15.80 10.82
C LEU A 331 -16.07 17.33 10.69
N ARG A 332 -17.00 18.17 11.16
CA ARG A 332 -16.94 19.62 10.97
C ARG A 332 -15.69 20.25 11.58
N HIS A 333 -15.27 19.77 12.74
CA HIS A 333 -14.06 20.25 13.42
C HIS A 333 -12.79 20.12 12.57
N LEU A 334 -12.72 19.15 11.66
CA LEU A 334 -11.57 18.98 10.74
C LEU A 334 -11.56 20.06 9.66
N LEU A 335 -12.74 20.46 9.17
CA LEU A 335 -12.89 21.52 8.19
C LEU A 335 -12.60 22.91 8.78
N ASP A 336 -12.96 23.12 10.05
CA ASP A 336 -12.73 24.39 10.74
C ASP A 336 -11.24 24.61 11.09
N GLN A 337 -10.48 23.54 11.36
CA GLN A 337 -9.03 23.63 11.63
C GLN A 337 -8.24 24.05 10.38
N ASP A 338 -8.66 23.62 9.19
CA ASP A 338 -8.00 24.00 7.94
C ASP A 338 -8.28 25.44 7.53
N ALA A 339 -9.46 25.99 7.90
CA ALA A 339 -9.80 27.39 7.64
C ALA A 339 -8.91 28.39 8.43
N VAL A 340 -8.32 27.96 9.54
CA VAL A 340 -7.42 28.79 10.37
C VAL A 340 -6.00 28.83 9.80
N THR A 341 -5.58 27.80 9.05
CA THR A 341 -4.22 27.72 8.49
C THR A 341 -4.08 28.57 7.21
N ASP A 342 -5.18 28.87 6.52
CA ASP A 342 -5.20 29.74 5.32
C ASP A 342 -5.22 31.26 5.70
N ALA A 343 -5.25 31.61 6.99
CA ALA A 343 -5.32 32.99 7.49
C ALA A 343 -4.00 33.51 8.10
N VAL A 344 -2.88 32.79 7.96
CA VAL A 344 -1.52 33.16 8.36
C VAL A 344 -0.59 33.05 7.16
#